data_cbeb721975e9f871fec88ce52aae95ca
#
_entry.id   cbeb721975e9f871fec88ce52aae95ca
#
_cell.length_a   1.000
_cell.length_b   1.000
_cell.length_c   1.000
_cell.angle_alpha   90.00
_cell.angle_beta   90.00
_cell.angle_gamma   90.00
#
_symmetry.space_group_name_H-M   'P 1'
#
loop_
_entity.id
_entity.type
_entity.pdbx_description
1 polymer ?
#
loop_
_entity_poly.entity_id
_entity_poly.type
_entity_poly.pdbx_seq_one_letter_code
_entity_poly.pdbx_strand_id
1 'polypeptide(L)'
;MPNVKFNTALIVGAGSGLSAALARVLNAEGIKVALAARSTGDLAELAKEIGAPTFSCDATKRADVEKLFTDLDGSFGAPEIVIYNASYRTRGPLVELDPDEVEKTLMTCAQGAFLVAQQAAKRMLPNKYGAIVFTGASASVKGYAQSAPFAMGKFALRGLAQSMARELHPQGIHVAHIVIDGGIESARRTEPPGKTASLLNPNSIAESYLHVIHQPRNAWSWEIEIRPWVEGF
;
A
#
# COMPACT_ATOMS: atom_id res chain seq x y z
N MET A 1 -9.21 26.13 3.87
CA MET A 1 -8.17 25.61 4.77
C MET A 1 -6.93 25.41 3.95
N PRO A 2 -5.70 25.64 4.44
CA PRO A 2 -4.52 25.34 3.66
C PRO A 2 -4.52 23.85 3.30
N ASN A 3 -4.16 23.54 2.04
CA ASN A 3 -3.96 22.16 1.60
C ASN A 3 -2.94 21.50 2.53
N VAL A 4 -3.25 20.30 2.98
CA VAL A 4 -2.32 19.47 3.76
C VAL A 4 -1.09 19.24 2.89
N LYS A 5 0.09 19.72 3.31
CA LYS A 5 1.33 19.62 2.54
C LYS A 5 2.25 18.60 3.20
N PHE A 6 2.35 17.43 2.62
CA PHE A 6 3.32 16.41 3.04
C PHE A 6 4.68 16.62 2.37
N ASN A 7 5.76 16.24 3.07
CA ASN A 7 7.14 16.38 2.60
C ASN A 7 7.84 15.05 2.36
N THR A 8 7.44 13.99 3.07
CA THR A 8 8.11 12.68 3.05
C THR A 8 7.11 11.53 2.96
N ALA A 9 7.45 10.52 2.19
CA ALA A 9 6.66 9.31 2.03
C ALA A 9 7.54 8.04 2.10
N LEU A 10 6.99 6.97 2.67
CA LEU A 10 7.55 5.63 2.61
C LEU A 10 6.59 4.71 1.86
N ILE A 11 7.10 3.95 0.90
CA ILE A 11 6.37 2.88 0.23
C ILE A 11 6.97 1.54 0.63
N VAL A 12 6.22 0.71 1.34
CA VAL A 12 6.61 -0.66 1.73
C VAL A 12 5.99 -1.68 0.79
N GLY A 13 6.80 -2.59 0.27
CA GLY A 13 6.45 -3.47 -0.84
C GLY A 13 6.65 -2.78 -2.18
N ALA A 14 7.74 -2.01 -2.30
CA ALA A 14 8.11 -1.33 -3.53
C ALA A 14 8.46 -2.32 -4.64
N GLY A 15 8.11 -1.96 -5.88
CA GLY A 15 8.34 -2.76 -7.08
C GLY A 15 8.04 -1.95 -8.34
N SER A 16 8.22 -2.57 -9.51
CA SER A 16 8.10 -1.90 -10.82
C SER A 16 6.68 -1.56 -11.28
N GLY A 17 5.65 -2.06 -10.58
CA GLY A 17 4.24 -1.81 -10.94
C GLY A 17 3.66 -0.58 -10.24
N LEU A 18 2.54 -0.78 -9.53
CA LEU A 18 1.81 0.28 -8.82
C LEU A 18 2.73 1.11 -7.89
N SER A 19 3.65 0.48 -7.17
CA SER A 19 4.58 1.21 -6.28
C SER A 19 5.45 2.21 -7.05
N ALA A 20 5.87 1.88 -8.28
CA ALA A 20 6.65 2.80 -9.10
C ALA A 20 5.81 4.00 -9.56
N ALA A 21 4.55 3.76 -9.95
CA ALA A 21 3.63 4.84 -10.30
C ALA A 21 3.36 5.76 -9.09
N LEU A 22 3.10 5.19 -7.91
CA LEU A 22 2.92 5.94 -6.67
C LEU A 22 4.16 6.78 -6.33
N ALA A 23 5.35 6.19 -6.45
CA ALA A 23 6.59 6.89 -6.16
C ALA A 23 6.80 8.09 -7.10
N ARG A 24 6.52 7.94 -8.40
CA ARG A 24 6.64 9.03 -9.38
C ARG A 24 5.64 10.15 -9.12
N VAL A 25 4.37 9.81 -8.87
CA VAL A 25 3.32 10.79 -8.62
C VAL A 25 3.62 11.59 -7.35
N LEU A 26 4.01 10.93 -6.26
CA LEU A 26 4.40 11.62 -5.02
C LEU A 26 5.63 12.50 -5.22
N ASN A 27 6.64 12.01 -5.95
CA ASN A 27 7.85 12.80 -6.25
C ASN A 27 7.54 14.02 -7.11
N ALA A 28 6.63 13.90 -8.09
CA ALA A 28 6.18 15.03 -8.92
C ALA A 28 5.48 16.13 -8.11
N GLU A 29 4.81 15.78 -7.00
CA GLU A 29 4.24 16.73 -6.02
C GLU A 29 5.30 17.34 -5.09
N GLY A 30 6.58 17.03 -5.28
CA GLY A 30 7.68 17.50 -4.43
C GLY A 30 7.83 16.75 -3.11
N ILE A 31 7.16 15.60 -2.96
CA ILE A 31 7.28 14.74 -1.78
C ILE A 31 8.48 13.83 -1.96
N LYS A 32 9.43 13.85 -1.03
CA LYS A 32 10.56 12.92 -1.00
C LYS A 32 10.05 11.52 -0.70
N VAL A 33 10.46 10.53 -1.49
CA VAL A 33 9.99 9.15 -1.35
C VAL A 33 11.13 8.23 -0.91
N ALA A 34 10.91 7.40 0.08
CA ALA A 34 11.74 6.25 0.45
C ALA A 34 11.06 4.96 0.00
N LEU A 35 11.85 4.00 -0.50
CA LEU A 35 11.36 2.73 -1.04
C LEU A 35 11.86 1.57 -0.19
N ALA A 36 10.97 0.71 0.28
CA ALA A 36 11.31 -0.48 1.05
C ALA A 36 10.80 -1.76 0.38
N ALA A 37 11.70 -2.74 0.20
CA ALA A 37 11.40 -4.04 -0.36
C ALA A 37 12.38 -5.09 0.17
N ARG A 38 12.07 -6.38 0.01
CA ARG A 38 12.98 -7.49 0.37
C ARG A 38 14.27 -7.48 -0.46
N SER A 39 14.14 -7.19 -1.76
CA SER A 39 15.25 -6.98 -2.69
C SER A 39 15.20 -5.54 -3.20
N THR A 40 16.29 -4.82 -3.05
CA THR A 40 16.40 -3.41 -3.51
C THR A 40 17.05 -3.29 -4.89
N GLY A 41 17.64 -4.37 -5.42
CA GLY A 41 18.29 -4.37 -6.73
C GLY A 41 17.32 -3.99 -7.86
N ASP A 42 16.11 -4.51 -7.81
CA ASP A 42 15.05 -4.23 -8.80
C ASP A 42 14.49 -2.80 -8.73
N LEU A 43 14.89 -2.04 -7.70
CA LEU A 43 14.46 -0.65 -7.48
C LEU A 43 15.48 0.37 -7.95
N ALA A 44 16.69 -0.06 -8.37
CA ALA A 44 17.81 0.84 -8.64
C ALA A 44 17.50 1.92 -9.68
N GLU A 45 16.84 1.56 -10.78
CA GLU A 45 16.46 2.52 -11.83
C GLU A 45 15.44 3.53 -11.31
N LEU A 46 14.38 3.08 -10.65
CA LEU A 46 13.37 3.96 -10.07
C LEU A 46 13.98 4.87 -9.00
N ALA A 47 14.80 4.31 -8.13
CA ALA A 47 15.49 5.05 -7.07
C ALA A 47 16.36 6.17 -7.63
N LYS A 48 17.12 5.88 -8.71
CA LYS A 48 17.93 6.88 -9.41
C LYS A 48 17.07 7.94 -10.10
N GLU A 49 15.96 7.53 -10.73
CA GLU A 49 15.04 8.42 -11.43
C GLU A 49 14.48 9.51 -10.51
N ILE A 50 14.04 9.13 -9.31
CA ILE A 50 13.36 10.05 -8.38
C ILE A 50 14.21 10.49 -7.18
N GLY A 51 15.50 10.12 -7.15
CA GLY A 51 16.39 10.44 -6.03
C GLY A 51 16.01 9.78 -4.70
N ALA A 52 15.40 8.59 -4.73
CA ALA A 52 14.87 7.91 -3.55
C ALA A 52 15.92 7.02 -2.88
N PRO A 53 16.06 7.05 -1.54
CA PRO A 53 16.78 6.02 -0.82
C PRO A 53 15.99 4.70 -0.85
N THR A 54 16.73 3.57 -0.83
CA THR A 54 16.15 2.23 -0.79
C THR A 54 16.56 1.51 0.49
N PHE A 55 15.62 0.75 1.06
CA PHE A 55 15.83 0.00 2.30
C PHE A 55 15.42 -1.46 2.10
N SER A 56 16.30 -2.39 2.52
CA SER A 56 15.93 -3.80 2.55
C SER A 56 15.06 -4.07 3.77
N CYS A 57 13.86 -4.63 3.56
CA CYS A 57 12.93 -4.95 4.62
C CYS A 57 12.00 -6.09 4.21
N ASP A 58 12.00 -7.17 4.98
CA ASP A 58 10.93 -8.16 4.96
C ASP A 58 9.84 -7.70 5.95
N ALA A 59 8.74 -7.18 5.43
CA ALA A 59 7.66 -6.65 6.25
C ALA A 59 7.00 -7.71 7.16
N THR A 60 7.22 -9.00 6.92
CA THR A 60 6.72 -10.07 7.81
C THR A 60 7.56 -10.24 9.07
N LYS A 61 8.78 -9.64 9.11
CA LYS A 61 9.72 -9.74 10.22
C LYS A 61 9.70 -8.46 11.05
N ARG A 62 9.30 -8.59 12.30
CA ARG A 62 9.24 -7.46 13.24
C ARG A 62 10.58 -6.71 13.33
N ALA A 63 11.68 -7.44 13.46
CA ALA A 63 13.01 -6.84 13.58
C ALA A 63 13.41 -6.02 12.33
N ASP A 64 13.08 -6.49 11.12
CA ASP A 64 13.35 -5.78 9.89
C ASP A 64 12.53 -4.48 9.81
N VAL A 65 11.26 -4.53 10.23
CA VAL A 65 10.39 -3.35 10.26
C VAL A 65 10.87 -2.32 11.29
N GLU A 66 11.23 -2.75 12.49
CA GLU A 66 11.81 -1.88 13.53
C GLU A 66 13.11 -1.23 13.05
N LYS A 67 13.99 -2.02 12.40
CA LYS A 67 15.23 -1.51 11.80
C LYS A 67 14.94 -0.50 10.68
N LEU A 68 14.02 -0.80 9.77
CA LEU A 68 13.63 0.11 8.68
C LEU A 68 13.30 1.50 9.23
N PHE A 69 12.43 1.57 10.23
CA PHE A 69 12.02 2.86 10.78
C PHE A 69 13.14 3.54 11.58
N THR A 70 14.02 2.81 12.23
CA THR A 70 15.22 3.37 12.87
C THR A 70 16.19 3.95 11.83
N ASP A 71 16.43 3.25 10.74
CA ASP A 71 17.28 3.73 9.65
C ASP A 71 16.69 4.98 8.96
N LEU A 72 15.35 5.03 8.79
CA LEU A 72 14.64 6.20 8.28
C LEU A 72 14.80 7.40 9.20
N ASP A 73 14.60 7.23 10.51
CA ASP A 73 14.76 8.32 11.48
C ASP A 73 16.17 8.94 11.43
N GLY A 74 17.20 8.13 11.18
CA GLY A 74 18.59 8.59 11.13
C GLY A 74 19.04 9.19 9.80
N SER A 75 18.36 8.89 8.68
CA SER A 75 18.86 9.26 7.34
C SER A 75 17.88 10.01 6.45
N PHE A 76 16.59 9.81 6.66
CA PHE A 76 15.54 10.35 5.80
C PHE A 76 14.55 11.24 6.58
N GLY A 77 14.39 10.96 7.85
CA GLY A 77 13.37 11.51 8.73
C GLY A 77 12.13 10.62 8.82
N ALA A 78 11.29 10.90 9.81
CA ALA A 78 10.05 10.17 10.00
C ALA A 78 9.10 10.40 8.79
N PRO A 79 8.60 9.35 8.13
CA PRO A 79 7.70 9.52 6.99
C PRO A 79 6.34 10.08 7.43
N GLU A 80 5.88 11.10 6.72
CA GLU A 80 4.57 11.72 6.91
C GLU A 80 3.46 10.97 6.16
N ILE A 81 3.83 10.22 5.11
CA ILE A 81 2.97 9.30 4.38
C ILE A 81 3.60 7.91 4.44
N VAL A 82 2.81 6.89 4.77
CA VAL A 82 3.22 5.49 4.67
C VAL A 82 2.21 4.72 3.84
N ILE A 83 2.68 4.15 2.72
CA ILE A 83 1.86 3.31 1.85
C ILE A 83 2.31 1.85 2.00
N TYR A 84 1.40 1.01 2.48
CA TYR A 84 1.62 -0.44 2.53
C TYR A 84 1.07 -1.11 1.28
N ASN A 85 1.97 -1.54 0.39
CA ASN A 85 1.64 -2.18 -0.88
C ASN A 85 2.18 -3.62 -0.97
N ALA A 86 2.85 -4.13 0.08
CA ALA A 86 3.32 -5.50 0.08
C ALA A 86 2.15 -6.49 0.03
N SER A 87 2.30 -7.51 -0.80
CA SER A 87 1.28 -8.54 -0.99
C SER A 87 1.91 -9.87 -1.36
N TYR A 88 1.30 -10.94 -0.90
CA TYR A 88 1.61 -12.29 -1.35
C TYR A 88 0.31 -13.04 -1.63
N ARG A 89 0.30 -13.91 -2.63
CA ARG A 89 -0.91 -14.60 -3.05
C ARG A 89 -0.60 -16.04 -3.42
N THR A 90 -1.20 -16.98 -2.70
CA THR A 90 -1.32 -18.38 -3.12
C THR A 90 -2.74 -18.68 -3.55
N ARG A 91 -2.91 -19.66 -4.43
CA ARG A 91 -4.18 -20.10 -5.02
C ARG A 91 -4.22 -21.61 -5.16
N GLY A 92 -5.39 -22.17 -5.04
CA GLY A 92 -5.66 -23.60 -5.29
C GLY A 92 -6.95 -24.06 -4.64
N PRO A 93 -7.39 -25.28 -4.93
CA PRO A 93 -8.45 -25.95 -4.19
C PRO A 93 -8.14 -25.96 -2.68
N LEU A 94 -9.14 -25.72 -1.84
CA LEU A 94 -8.95 -25.60 -0.39
C LEU A 94 -8.18 -26.77 0.23
N VAL A 95 -8.47 -28.00 -0.23
CA VAL A 95 -7.87 -29.24 0.29
C VAL A 95 -6.43 -29.49 -0.18
N GLU A 96 -5.95 -28.70 -1.15
CA GLU A 96 -4.60 -28.81 -1.74
C GLU A 96 -3.70 -27.64 -1.34
N LEU A 97 -4.24 -26.65 -0.62
CA LEU A 97 -3.46 -25.50 -0.20
C LEU A 97 -2.39 -25.92 0.81
N ASP A 98 -1.15 -25.52 0.54
CA ASP A 98 -0.05 -25.65 1.47
C ASP A 98 -0.23 -24.69 2.65
N PRO A 99 -0.31 -25.18 3.90
CA PRO A 99 -0.47 -24.34 5.08
C PRO A 99 0.64 -23.28 5.25
N ASP A 100 1.89 -23.57 4.86
CA ASP A 100 3.01 -22.63 4.95
C ASP A 100 2.83 -21.46 3.97
N GLU A 101 2.30 -21.72 2.77
CA GLU A 101 1.97 -20.69 1.80
C GLU A 101 0.74 -19.86 2.22
N VAL A 102 -0.19 -20.46 2.94
CA VAL A 102 -1.32 -19.77 3.57
C VAL A 102 -0.81 -18.83 4.65
N GLU A 103 0.04 -19.31 5.57
CA GLU A 103 0.67 -18.51 6.62
C GLU A 103 1.45 -17.33 6.01
N LYS A 104 2.28 -17.56 5.03
CA LYS A 104 3.04 -16.53 4.31
C LYS A 104 2.14 -15.46 3.69
N THR A 105 0.96 -15.85 3.17
CA THR A 105 -0.03 -14.91 2.66
C THR A 105 -0.58 -14.02 3.77
N LEU A 106 -0.95 -14.60 4.91
CA LEU A 106 -1.46 -13.86 6.07
C LEU A 106 -0.40 -12.94 6.67
N MET A 107 0.80 -13.47 6.85
CA MET A 107 1.93 -12.70 7.38
C MET A 107 2.25 -11.49 6.48
N THR A 108 2.23 -11.66 5.15
CA THR A 108 2.51 -10.54 4.24
C THR A 108 1.33 -9.58 4.15
N CYS A 109 0.09 -10.06 3.98
CA CYS A 109 -1.04 -9.18 3.71
C CYS A 109 -1.58 -8.48 4.95
N ALA A 110 -1.50 -9.10 6.14
CA ALA A 110 -2.11 -8.59 7.37
C ALA A 110 -1.08 -8.24 8.45
N GLN A 111 -0.28 -9.23 8.90
CA GLN A 111 0.67 -9.02 10.00
C GLN A 111 1.72 -7.96 9.65
N GLY A 112 2.31 -8.02 8.47
CA GLY A 112 3.28 -7.04 8.00
C GLY A 112 2.69 -5.63 7.91
N ALA A 113 1.44 -5.52 7.46
CA ALA A 113 0.73 -4.25 7.44
C ALA A 113 0.56 -3.65 8.86
N PHE A 114 0.21 -4.49 9.84
CA PHE A 114 0.11 -4.07 11.23
C PHE A 114 1.47 -3.59 11.77
N LEU A 115 2.55 -4.34 11.55
CA LEU A 115 3.89 -3.98 12.04
C LEU A 115 4.34 -2.62 11.49
N VAL A 116 4.18 -2.41 10.17
CA VAL A 116 4.54 -1.15 9.50
C VAL A 116 3.67 0.00 9.99
N ALA A 117 2.36 -0.20 10.05
CA ALA A 117 1.40 0.82 10.48
C ALA A 117 1.61 1.24 11.94
N GLN A 118 1.96 0.29 12.83
CA GLN A 118 2.27 0.58 14.22
C GLN A 118 3.49 1.49 14.34
N GLN A 119 4.56 1.22 13.60
CA GLN A 119 5.78 2.06 13.61
C GLN A 119 5.51 3.45 13.00
N ALA A 120 4.69 3.53 11.95
CA ALA A 120 4.26 4.79 11.37
C ALA A 120 3.44 5.62 12.39
N ALA A 121 2.42 5.01 12.98
CA ALA A 121 1.54 5.69 13.95
C ALA A 121 2.32 6.22 15.15
N LYS A 122 3.29 5.47 15.70
CA LYS A 122 4.16 5.92 16.81
C LYS A 122 4.86 7.23 16.50
N ARG A 123 5.24 7.47 15.21
CA ARG A 123 5.95 8.68 14.78
C ARG A 123 5.02 9.82 14.40
N MET A 124 3.85 9.51 13.90
CA MET A 124 2.85 10.49 13.46
C MET A 124 2.04 11.08 14.62
N LEU A 125 1.70 10.27 15.63
CA LEU A 125 0.85 10.68 16.74
C LEU A 125 1.35 11.89 17.55
N PRO A 126 2.65 12.03 17.88
CA PRO A 126 3.15 13.21 18.59
C PRO A 126 2.86 14.52 17.86
N ASN A 127 2.88 14.49 16.53
CA ASN A 127 2.64 15.66 15.68
C ASN A 127 1.16 15.80 15.28
N LYS A 128 0.32 14.82 15.56
CA LYS A 128 -1.10 14.74 15.12
C LYS A 128 -1.24 14.97 13.62
N TYR A 129 -0.34 14.38 12.85
CA TYR A 129 -0.17 14.63 11.43
C TYR A 129 0.44 13.43 10.72
N GLY A 130 -0.18 13.00 9.61
CA GLY A 130 0.30 11.91 8.79
C GLY A 130 -0.82 11.21 8.02
N ALA A 131 -0.43 10.38 7.06
CA ALA A 131 -1.33 9.51 6.31
C ALA A 131 -0.80 8.09 6.21
N ILE A 132 -1.63 7.09 6.49
CA ILE A 132 -1.32 5.67 6.36
C ILE A 132 -2.32 5.08 5.35
N VAL A 133 -1.81 4.58 4.22
CA VAL A 133 -2.63 4.07 3.13
C VAL A 133 -2.33 2.60 2.87
N PHE A 134 -3.37 1.78 2.85
CA PHE A 134 -3.28 0.35 2.60
C PHE A 134 -3.79 -0.01 1.21
N THR A 135 -3.00 -0.77 0.46
CA THR A 135 -3.41 -1.34 -0.83
C THR A 135 -4.27 -2.57 -0.61
N GLY A 136 -5.57 -2.40 -0.77
CA GLY A 136 -6.56 -3.46 -0.79
C GLY A 136 -6.65 -4.16 -2.15
N ALA A 137 -7.68 -4.96 -2.29
CA ALA A 137 -8.04 -5.66 -3.52
C ALA A 137 -9.53 -6.00 -3.47
N SER A 138 -10.11 -6.46 -4.59
CA SER A 138 -11.45 -7.08 -4.56
C SER A 138 -11.58 -8.18 -3.48
N ALA A 139 -10.48 -8.88 -3.22
CA ALA A 139 -10.39 -9.87 -2.14
C ALA A 139 -10.48 -9.28 -0.72
N SER A 140 -10.52 -7.95 -0.55
CA SER A 140 -10.80 -7.31 0.74
C SER A 140 -12.30 -7.27 1.07
N VAL A 141 -13.17 -7.44 0.08
CA VAL A 141 -14.63 -7.33 0.19
C VAL A 141 -15.39 -8.51 -0.38
N LYS A 142 -14.72 -9.38 -1.16
CA LYS A 142 -15.30 -10.57 -1.80
C LYS A 142 -14.40 -11.79 -1.59
N GLY A 143 -14.99 -12.95 -1.32
CA GLY A 143 -14.31 -14.24 -1.41
C GLY A 143 -14.42 -14.82 -2.83
N TYR A 144 -13.35 -15.41 -3.33
CA TYR A 144 -13.35 -16.10 -4.63
C TYR A 144 -12.99 -17.56 -4.47
N ALA A 145 -13.55 -18.42 -5.31
CA ALA A 145 -13.13 -19.82 -5.38
C ALA A 145 -11.61 -19.92 -5.59
N GLN A 146 -10.99 -20.87 -4.92
CA GLN A 146 -9.55 -21.14 -4.98
C GLN A 146 -8.66 -19.94 -4.55
N SER A 147 -9.17 -18.99 -3.77
CA SER A 147 -8.46 -17.81 -3.33
C SER A 147 -8.63 -17.53 -1.83
N ALA A 148 -8.95 -18.56 -1.04
CA ALA A 148 -9.20 -18.42 0.39
C ALA A 148 -8.06 -17.70 1.14
N PRO A 149 -6.76 -18.04 0.96
CA PRO A 149 -5.68 -17.37 1.71
C PRO A 149 -5.62 -15.88 1.44
N PHE A 150 -5.76 -15.49 0.17
CA PHE A 150 -5.70 -14.09 -0.23
C PHE A 150 -6.90 -13.28 0.30
N ALA A 151 -8.10 -13.87 0.26
CA ALA A 151 -9.28 -13.26 0.87
C ALA A 151 -9.09 -13.10 2.38
N MET A 152 -8.66 -14.13 3.10
CA MET A 152 -8.36 -14.04 4.54
C MET A 152 -7.41 -12.88 4.85
N GLY A 153 -6.27 -12.78 4.14
CA GLY A 153 -5.28 -11.74 4.34
C GLY A 153 -5.81 -10.33 4.02
N LYS A 154 -6.57 -10.18 2.94
CA LYS A 154 -7.09 -8.86 2.52
C LYS A 154 -8.31 -8.40 3.34
N PHE A 155 -9.17 -9.30 3.79
CA PHE A 155 -10.21 -8.98 4.78
C PHE A 155 -9.60 -8.56 6.11
N ALA A 156 -8.55 -9.26 6.58
CA ALA A 156 -7.83 -8.89 7.79
C ALA A 156 -7.18 -7.50 7.65
N LEU A 157 -6.56 -7.19 6.51
CA LEU A 157 -6.02 -5.87 6.19
C LEU A 157 -7.10 -4.78 6.24
N ARG A 158 -8.26 -5.04 5.65
CA ARG A 158 -9.41 -4.12 5.69
C ARG A 158 -9.90 -3.89 7.12
N GLY A 159 -10.00 -4.95 7.92
CA GLY A 159 -10.37 -4.85 9.34
C GLY A 159 -9.37 -4.01 10.15
N LEU A 160 -8.07 -4.18 9.91
CA LEU A 160 -7.02 -3.36 10.49
C LEU A 160 -7.21 -1.88 10.11
N ALA A 161 -7.32 -1.58 8.82
CA ALA A 161 -7.48 -0.21 8.32
C ALA A 161 -8.73 0.47 8.91
N GLN A 162 -9.86 -0.25 8.98
CA GLN A 162 -11.11 0.27 9.55
C GLN A 162 -11.00 0.58 11.04
N SER A 163 -10.34 -0.30 11.81
CA SER A 163 -10.09 -0.08 13.24
C SER A 163 -9.19 1.12 13.45
N MET A 164 -8.06 1.18 12.72
CA MET A 164 -7.12 2.29 12.79
C MET A 164 -7.75 3.62 12.38
N ALA A 165 -8.59 3.65 11.36
CA ALA A 165 -9.28 4.88 10.96
C ALA A 165 -10.15 5.44 12.10
N ARG A 166 -10.91 4.59 12.79
CA ARG A 166 -11.72 5.01 13.94
C ARG A 166 -10.88 5.54 15.12
N GLU A 167 -9.73 4.93 15.35
CA GLU A 167 -8.85 5.29 16.45
C GLU A 167 -8.02 6.55 16.14
N LEU A 168 -7.47 6.65 14.91
CA LEU A 168 -6.43 7.62 14.57
C LEU A 168 -6.95 8.87 13.87
N HIS A 169 -8.08 8.83 13.16
CA HIS A 169 -8.67 10.04 12.56
C HIS A 169 -8.91 11.14 13.60
N PRO A 170 -9.54 10.87 14.78
CA PRO A 170 -9.70 11.89 15.80
C PRO A 170 -8.38 12.45 16.32
N GLN A 171 -7.28 11.71 16.16
CA GLN A 171 -5.93 12.10 16.57
C GLN A 171 -5.13 12.78 15.44
N GLY A 172 -5.77 13.06 14.30
CA GLY A 172 -5.18 13.82 13.20
C GLY A 172 -4.37 13.00 12.21
N ILE A 173 -4.45 11.66 12.24
CA ILE A 173 -3.78 10.76 11.29
C ILE A 173 -4.83 10.21 10.30
N HIS A 174 -4.64 10.48 9.02
CA HIS A 174 -5.51 9.95 7.97
C HIS A 174 -5.16 8.48 7.68
N VAL A 175 -6.10 7.58 7.87
CA VAL A 175 -5.95 6.16 7.53
C VAL A 175 -6.92 5.83 6.40
N ALA A 176 -6.40 5.28 5.30
CA ALA A 176 -7.22 4.93 4.15
C ALA A 176 -6.91 3.51 3.63
N HIS A 177 -7.93 2.84 3.12
CA HIS A 177 -7.87 1.55 2.46
C HIS A 177 -8.39 1.69 1.03
N ILE A 178 -7.56 1.33 0.04
CA ILE A 178 -7.92 1.44 -1.37
C ILE A 178 -8.26 0.05 -1.90
N VAL A 179 -9.52 -0.22 -2.17
CA VAL A 179 -9.97 -1.46 -2.81
C VAL A 179 -9.71 -1.35 -4.31
N ILE A 180 -8.73 -2.11 -4.79
CA ILE A 180 -8.44 -2.22 -6.23
C ILE A 180 -9.22 -3.42 -6.76
N ASP A 181 -10.36 -3.15 -7.41
CA ASP A 181 -11.26 -4.19 -7.93
C ASP A 181 -11.08 -4.33 -9.44
N GLY A 182 -10.10 -5.14 -9.82
CA GLY A 182 -9.76 -5.44 -11.22
C GLY A 182 -8.30 -5.80 -11.41
N GLY A 183 -7.96 -6.15 -12.65
CA GLY A 183 -6.59 -6.43 -13.05
C GLY A 183 -5.80 -5.14 -13.25
N ILE A 184 -4.62 -5.03 -12.64
CA ILE A 184 -3.69 -3.93 -12.90
C ILE A 184 -2.85 -4.26 -14.13
N GLU A 185 -2.73 -3.30 -15.03
CA GLU A 185 -1.84 -3.38 -16.19
C GLU A 185 -0.38 -3.56 -15.77
N SER A 186 0.35 -4.40 -16.47
CA SER A 186 1.77 -4.67 -16.22
C SER A 186 2.42 -5.29 -17.47
N ALA A 187 3.74 -5.43 -17.46
CA ALA A 187 4.46 -6.16 -18.52
C ALA A 187 3.95 -7.60 -18.75
N ARG A 188 3.33 -8.22 -17.72
CA ARG A 188 2.76 -9.58 -17.77
C ARG A 188 1.24 -9.61 -17.96
N ARG A 189 0.58 -8.47 -17.94
CA ARG A 189 -0.88 -8.34 -18.08
C ARG A 189 -1.18 -7.10 -18.90
N THR A 190 -1.48 -7.30 -20.16
CA THR A 190 -1.85 -6.27 -21.12
C THR A 190 -3.32 -6.36 -21.46
N GLU A 191 -3.90 -5.28 -21.95
CA GLU A 191 -5.29 -5.26 -22.39
C GLU A 191 -5.53 -6.24 -23.55
N PRO A 192 -6.63 -7.00 -23.51
CA PRO A 192 -7.03 -7.82 -24.64
C PRO A 192 -7.35 -6.95 -25.87
N PRO A 193 -7.10 -7.43 -27.09
CA PRO A 193 -7.46 -6.70 -28.32
C PRO A 193 -8.94 -6.28 -28.32
N GLY A 194 -9.18 -5.01 -28.64
CA GLY A 194 -10.53 -4.44 -28.69
C GLY A 194 -11.21 -4.16 -27.34
N LYS A 195 -10.51 -4.30 -26.23
CA LYS A 195 -11.02 -3.99 -24.89
C LYS A 195 -10.22 -2.89 -24.22
N THR A 196 -10.26 -1.70 -24.78
CA THR A 196 -9.55 -0.52 -24.24
C THR A 196 -10.05 -0.15 -22.85
N ALA A 197 -9.14 0.21 -21.96
CA ALA A 197 -9.39 0.57 -20.56
C ALA A 197 -10.09 -0.54 -19.76
N SER A 198 -9.83 -1.80 -20.11
CA SER A 198 -10.35 -2.98 -19.41
C SER A 198 -9.48 -3.42 -18.22
N LEU A 199 -8.28 -2.84 -18.10
CA LEU A 199 -7.38 -2.99 -16.96
C LEU A 199 -7.21 -1.64 -16.26
N LEU A 200 -6.87 -1.70 -14.98
CA LEU A 200 -6.50 -0.52 -14.21
C LEU A 200 -5.08 -0.07 -14.57
N ASN A 201 -4.95 1.16 -15.04
CA ASN A 201 -3.64 1.76 -15.30
C ASN A 201 -2.97 2.15 -13.96
N PRO A 202 -1.70 1.76 -13.71
CA PRO A 202 -1.01 2.08 -12.45
C PRO A 202 -0.93 3.57 -12.14
N ASN A 203 -0.81 4.45 -13.15
CA ASN A 203 -0.75 5.89 -12.94
C ASN A 203 -2.12 6.44 -12.50
N SER A 204 -3.20 6.00 -13.12
CA SER A 204 -4.57 6.40 -12.72
C SER A 204 -4.92 5.93 -11.29
N ILE A 205 -4.42 4.74 -10.91
CA ILE A 205 -4.51 4.29 -9.52
C ILE A 205 -3.72 5.25 -8.61
N ALA A 206 -2.49 5.60 -8.97
CA ALA A 206 -1.63 6.49 -8.16
C ALA A 206 -2.25 7.88 -7.98
N GLU A 207 -2.90 8.44 -9.01
CA GLU A 207 -3.68 9.68 -8.91
C GLU A 207 -4.83 9.57 -7.89
N SER A 208 -5.51 8.42 -7.85
CA SER A 208 -6.57 8.17 -6.87
C SER A 208 -6.01 8.14 -5.43
N TYR A 209 -4.82 7.55 -5.23
CA TYR A 209 -4.13 7.61 -3.93
C TYR A 209 -3.78 9.04 -3.53
N LEU A 210 -3.22 9.81 -4.46
CA LEU A 210 -2.86 11.20 -4.21
C LEU A 210 -4.09 12.03 -3.82
N HIS A 211 -5.20 11.83 -4.53
CA HIS A 211 -6.47 12.49 -4.19
C HIS A 211 -6.91 12.16 -2.75
N VAL A 212 -6.87 10.89 -2.34
CA VAL A 212 -7.23 10.49 -0.97
C VAL A 212 -6.29 11.10 0.06
N ILE A 213 -4.97 11.04 -0.18
CA ILE A 213 -3.95 11.57 0.73
C ILE A 213 -4.14 13.08 0.97
N HIS A 214 -4.54 13.83 -0.05
CA HIS A 214 -4.75 15.29 0.04
C HIS A 214 -6.14 15.72 0.49
N GLN A 215 -7.04 14.79 0.82
CA GLN A 215 -8.35 15.15 1.32
C GLN A 215 -8.29 16.04 2.58
N PRO A 216 -9.13 17.05 2.68
CA PRO A 216 -9.19 17.89 3.87
C PRO A 216 -9.75 17.10 5.06
N ARG A 217 -9.30 17.45 6.27
CA ARG A 217 -9.67 16.72 7.52
C ARG A 217 -11.17 16.58 7.78
N ASN A 218 -11.97 17.47 7.22
CA ASN A 218 -13.44 17.43 7.37
C ASN A 218 -14.15 16.53 6.36
N ALA A 219 -13.39 15.85 5.47
CA ALA A 219 -13.91 14.98 4.42
C ALA A 219 -12.97 13.81 4.11
N TRP A 220 -12.41 13.18 5.13
CA TRP A 220 -11.56 12.01 4.96
C TRP A 220 -12.35 10.76 4.61
N SER A 221 -11.95 10.09 3.52
CA SER A 221 -12.40 8.74 3.20
C SER A 221 -11.48 7.73 3.90
N TRP A 222 -12.07 6.80 4.68
CA TRP A 222 -11.31 5.68 5.22
C TRP A 222 -11.21 4.52 4.22
N GLU A 223 -12.11 4.46 3.23
CA GLU A 223 -12.10 3.45 2.17
C GLU A 223 -12.63 4.04 0.87
N ILE A 224 -11.96 3.73 -0.24
CA ILE A 224 -12.47 3.93 -1.60
C ILE A 224 -12.31 2.65 -2.40
N GLU A 225 -13.17 2.44 -3.38
CA GLU A 225 -13.07 1.36 -4.36
C GLU A 225 -12.87 1.94 -5.76
N ILE A 226 -11.90 1.39 -6.48
CA ILE A 226 -11.59 1.77 -7.86
C ILE A 226 -11.58 0.52 -8.74
N ARG A 227 -12.16 0.62 -9.94
CA ARG A 227 -12.28 -0.48 -10.90
C ARG A 227 -12.25 0.01 -12.34
N PRO A 228 -11.90 -0.83 -13.32
CA PRO A 228 -12.14 -0.50 -14.72
C PRO A 228 -13.67 -0.41 -14.98
N TRP A 229 -14.07 0.40 -15.92
CA TRP A 229 -15.47 0.62 -16.26
C TRP A 229 -16.23 -0.65 -16.70
N VAL A 230 -15.51 -1.68 -17.15
CA VAL A 230 -16.04 -2.97 -17.61
C VAL A 230 -16.12 -4.04 -16.50
N GLU A 231 -15.59 -3.78 -15.31
CA GLU A 231 -15.59 -4.74 -14.21
C GLU A 231 -17.00 -4.85 -13.62
N GLY A 232 -17.50 -6.09 -13.53
CA GLY A 232 -18.83 -6.36 -12.94
C GLY A 232 -18.85 -6.20 -11.41
N PHE A 233 -20.02 -5.88 -10.89
CA PHE A 233 -20.28 -5.84 -9.44
C PHE A 233 -20.53 -7.21 -8.85
#